data_03a4a2a74d8bdd4999ed3d11b9f3d82e
#
_entry.id   03a4a2a74d8bdd4999ed3d11b9f3d82e
#
_cell.length_a   1.000
_cell.length_b   1.000
_cell.length_c   1.000
_cell.angle_alpha   90.00
_cell.angle_beta   90.00
_cell.angle_gamma   90.00
#
_symmetry.space_group_name_H-M   'P 1'
#
loop_
_entity.id
_entity.type
_entity.pdbx_description
1 polymer ?
#
loop_
_entity_poly.entity_id
_entity_poly.type
_entity_poly.pdbx_seq_one_letter_code
_entity_poly.pdbx_strand_id
1 'polypeptide(L)'
;MSGFFQKMKEGASKAADKAQQAMEVQKLNSQISGAKKEIDKLKYQIGDVVYAAYQADRVGTLELDLTALSRQIAAQEANIAELENKIKETKNQKDCPSCKQTVALDTKFCPGCGHKFEAAPAAAAAGDAPACASCQAELEPDSKFCTSCGQPVAQ
;
A
#
# COMPACT_ATOMS: atom_id res chain seq x y z
N MET A 1 -39.54 -15.77 -4.29
CA MET A 1 -38.69 -15.84 -5.49
C MET A 1 -37.73 -14.64 -5.64
N SER A 2 -37.71 -13.67 -4.71
CA SER A 2 -36.89 -12.45 -4.78
C SER A 2 -35.40 -12.67 -4.43
N GLY A 3 -35.07 -13.63 -3.58
CA GLY A 3 -33.68 -13.79 -3.08
C GLY A 3 -32.68 -14.40 -4.09
N PHE A 4 -33.15 -15.14 -5.08
CA PHE A 4 -32.29 -15.78 -6.08
C PHE A 4 -31.74 -14.74 -7.08
N PHE A 5 -32.60 -13.84 -7.54
CA PHE A 5 -32.21 -12.75 -8.44
C PHE A 5 -31.22 -11.77 -7.76
N GLN A 6 -31.38 -11.53 -6.46
CA GLN A 6 -30.49 -10.65 -5.69
C GLN A 6 -29.10 -11.26 -5.53
N LYS A 7 -29.02 -12.57 -5.24
CA LYS A 7 -27.74 -13.30 -5.20
C LYS A 7 -27.02 -13.37 -6.55
N MET A 8 -27.77 -13.53 -7.64
CA MET A 8 -27.18 -13.48 -8.99
C MET A 8 -26.62 -12.09 -9.33
N LYS A 9 -27.32 -11.03 -8.95
CA LYS A 9 -26.88 -9.65 -9.18
C LYS A 9 -25.63 -9.31 -8.35
N GLU A 10 -25.56 -9.75 -7.09
CA GLU A 10 -24.38 -9.60 -6.23
C GLU A 10 -23.17 -10.41 -6.74
N GLY A 11 -23.41 -11.62 -7.26
CA GLY A 11 -22.37 -12.45 -7.87
C GLY A 11 -21.79 -11.82 -9.14
N ALA A 12 -22.66 -11.26 -9.99
CA ALA A 12 -22.23 -10.57 -11.22
C ALA A 12 -21.45 -9.27 -10.93
N SER A 13 -21.88 -8.50 -9.93
CA SER A 13 -21.17 -7.29 -9.47
C SER A 13 -19.77 -7.64 -8.96
N LYS A 14 -19.64 -8.61 -8.07
CA LYS A 14 -18.34 -9.06 -7.53
C LYS A 14 -17.39 -9.59 -8.61
N ALA A 15 -17.94 -10.24 -9.65
CA ALA A 15 -17.15 -10.73 -10.77
C ALA A 15 -16.64 -9.56 -11.64
N ALA A 16 -17.48 -8.55 -11.88
CA ALA A 16 -17.10 -7.34 -12.61
C ALA A 16 -16.02 -6.54 -11.85
N ASP A 17 -16.18 -6.37 -10.54
CA ASP A 17 -15.21 -5.68 -9.69
C ASP A 17 -13.84 -6.38 -9.70
N LYS A 18 -13.82 -7.72 -9.64
CA LYS A 18 -12.57 -8.49 -9.73
C LYS A 18 -11.92 -8.39 -11.11
N ALA A 19 -12.72 -8.36 -12.18
CA ALA A 19 -12.19 -8.19 -13.53
C ALA A 19 -11.57 -6.80 -13.71
N GLN A 20 -12.21 -5.76 -13.20
CA GLN A 20 -11.69 -4.39 -13.23
C GLN A 20 -10.40 -4.28 -12.41
N GLN A 21 -10.36 -4.83 -11.21
CA GLN A 21 -9.17 -4.91 -10.36
C GLN A 21 -8.01 -5.62 -11.07
N ALA A 22 -8.27 -6.74 -11.75
CA ALA A 22 -7.27 -7.48 -12.50
C ALA A 22 -6.69 -6.65 -13.66
N MET A 23 -7.53 -5.92 -14.40
CA MET A 23 -7.10 -5.04 -15.48
C MET A 23 -6.23 -3.88 -14.96
N GLU A 24 -6.60 -3.30 -13.83
CA GLU A 24 -5.82 -2.22 -13.20
C GLU A 24 -4.45 -2.72 -12.75
N VAL A 25 -4.38 -3.86 -12.09
CA VAL A 25 -3.12 -4.50 -11.71
C VAL A 25 -2.26 -4.82 -12.94
N GLN A 26 -2.86 -5.30 -14.03
CA GLN A 26 -2.13 -5.56 -15.27
C GLN A 26 -1.54 -4.28 -15.88
N LYS A 27 -2.29 -3.17 -15.87
CA LYS A 27 -1.81 -1.85 -16.31
C LYS A 27 -0.62 -1.38 -15.47
N LEU A 28 -0.71 -1.48 -14.15
CA LEU A 28 0.37 -1.12 -13.23
C LEU A 28 1.62 -1.98 -13.46
N ASN A 29 1.46 -3.29 -13.65
CA ASN A 29 2.58 -4.18 -13.98
C ASN A 29 3.24 -3.83 -15.32
N SER A 30 2.47 -3.40 -16.32
CA SER A 30 3.01 -2.93 -17.60
C SER A 30 3.85 -1.66 -17.41
N GLN A 31 3.41 -0.73 -16.57
CA GLN A 31 4.18 0.48 -16.23
C GLN A 31 5.48 0.14 -15.50
N ILE A 32 5.44 -0.79 -14.53
CA ILE A 32 6.65 -1.29 -13.85
C ILE A 32 7.63 -1.91 -14.85
N SER A 33 7.14 -2.72 -15.78
CA SER A 33 7.98 -3.32 -16.83
C SER A 33 8.62 -2.26 -17.73
N GLY A 34 7.89 -1.20 -18.07
CA GLY A 34 8.43 -0.05 -18.80
C GLY A 34 9.53 0.67 -18.03
N ALA A 35 9.29 0.97 -16.76
CA ALA A 35 10.27 1.63 -15.89
C ALA A 35 11.56 0.77 -15.72
N LYS A 36 11.43 -0.55 -15.56
CA LYS A 36 12.59 -1.47 -15.50
C LYS A 36 13.42 -1.44 -16.79
N LYS A 37 12.78 -1.45 -17.95
CA LYS A 37 13.49 -1.32 -19.23
C LYS A 37 14.23 0.02 -19.36
N GLU A 38 13.66 1.08 -18.82
CA GLU A 38 14.32 2.39 -18.82
C GLU A 38 15.53 2.41 -17.89
N ILE A 39 15.44 1.79 -16.71
CA ILE A 39 16.59 1.58 -15.81
C ILE A 39 17.70 0.80 -16.51
N ASP A 40 17.36 -0.26 -17.23
CA ASP A 40 18.36 -1.06 -17.96
C ASP A 40 19.05 -0.21 -19.04
N LYS A 41 18.33 0.61 -19.81
CA LYS A 41 18.94 1.55 -20.75
C LYS A 41 19.90 2.53 -20.08
N LEU A 42 19.49 3.12 -18.95
CA LEU A 42 20.33 4.03 -18.19
C LEU A 42 21.60 3.35 -17.68
N LYS A 43 21.51 2.08 -17.25
CA LYS A 43 22.68 1.28 -16.87
C LYS A 43 23.62 1.03 -18.04
N TYR A 44 23.10 0.75 -19.25
CA TYR A 44 23.90 0.65 -20.46
C TYR A 44 24.60 1.97 -20.80
N GLN A 45 23.87 3.11 -20.70
CA GLN A 45 24.46 4.43 -20.93
C GLN A 45 25.61 4.73 -19.94
N ILE A 46 25.46 4.34 -18.67
CA ILE A 46 26.55 4.44 -17.68
C ILE A 46 27.76 3.63 -18.17
N GLY A 47 27.55 2.41 -18.63
CA GLY A 47 28.61 1.57 -19.18
C GLY A 47 29.32 2.21 -20.37
N ASP A 48 28.56 2.74 -21.33
CA ASP A 48 29.09 3.42 -22.52
C ASP A 48 29.89 4.66 -22.15
N VAL A 49 29.40 5.49 -21.24
CA VAL A 49 30.09 6.70 -20.76
C VAL A 49 31.41 6.34 -20.07
N VAL A 50 31.39 5.33 -19.20
CA VAL A 50 32.59 4.86 -18.51
C VAL A 50 33.61 4.29 -19.50
N TYR A 51 33.17 3.50 -20.46
CA TYR A 51 34.05 2.88 -21.45
C TYR A 51 34.67 3.95 -22.39
N ALA A 52 33.86 4.90 -22.85
CA ALA A 52 34.38 6.01 -23.68
C ALA A 52 35.38 6.88 -22.93
N ALA A 53 35.16 7.14 -21.65
CA ALA A 53 36.11 7.89 -20.82
C ALA A 53 37.39 7.11 -20.55
N TYR A 54 37.29 5.79 -20.39
CA TYR A 54 38.48 4.93 -20.27
C TYR A 54 39.35 4.98 -21.55
N GLN A 55 38.73 4.89 -22.72
CA GLN A 55 39.48 5.02 -24.00
C GLN A 55 40.15 6.39 -24.18
N ALA A 56 39.54 7.44 -23.62
CA ALA A 56 40.02 8.81 -23.69
C ALA A 56 40.96 9.20 -22.54
N ASP A 57 41.32 8.28 -21.64
CA ASP A 57 42.11 8.50 -20.42
C ASP A 57 41.54 9.62 -19.51
N ARG A 58 40.21 9.71 -19.41
CA ARG A 58 39.45 10.75 -18.69
C ARG A 58 38.50 10.21 -17.62
N VAL A 59 38.77 9.02 -17.09
CA VAL A 59 37.87 8.36 -16.10
C VAL A 59 37.65 9.22 -14.85
N GLY A 60 38.62 10.05 -14.44
CA GLY A 60 38.52 10.91 -13.28
C GLY A 60 37.56 12.10 -13.41
N THR A 61 36.98 12.37 -14.60
CA THR A 61 36.08 13.52 -14.85
C THR A 61 34.60 13.13 -14.99
N LEU A 62 34.25 11.89 -14.68
CA LEU A 62 32.90 11.31 -14.93
C LEU A 62 31.85 11.63 -13.88
N GLU A 63 32.20 12.28 -12.78
CA GLU A 63 31.31 12.42 -11.61
C GLU A 63 29.96 13.06 -11.94
N LEU A 64 29.96 14.09 -12.77
CA LEU A 64 28.71 14.80 -13.13
C LEU A 64 27.80 13.93 -14.01
N ASP A 65 28.36 13.25 -15.01
CA ASP A 65 27.58 12.41 -15.94
C ASP A 65 27.01 11.19 -15.22
N LEU A 66 27.80 10.53 -14.39
CA LEU A 66 27.37 9.39 -13.58
C LEU A 66 26.31 9.80 -12.54
N THR A 67 26.46 10.97 -11.92
CA THR A 67 25.48 11.49 -10.96
C THR A 67 24.14 11.76 -11.63
N ALA A 68 24.14 12.34 -12.82
CA ALA A 68 22.89 12.62 -13.56
C ALA A 68 22.15 11.34 -13.94
N LEU A 69 22.84 10.34 -14.49
CA LEU A 69 22.26 9.05 -14.84
C LEU A 69 21.78 8.26 -13.62
N SER A 70 22.57 8.27 -12.54
CA SER A 70 22.18 7.61 -11.28
C SER A 70 20.94 8.23 -10.64
N ARG A 71 20.76 9.54 -10.70
CA ARG A 71 19.53 10.21 -10.24
C ARG A 71 18.31 9.79 -11.06
N GLN A 72 18.47 9.62 -12.36
CA GLN A 72 17.37 9.14 -13.21
C GLN A 72 16.99 7.70 -12.84
N ILE A 73 17.96 6.83 -12.58
CA ILE A 73 17.70 5.46 -12.12
C ILE A 73 16.95 5.49 -10.79
N ALA A 74 17.43 6.27 -9.81
CA ALA A 74 16.78 6.38 -8.50
C ALA A 74 15.33 6.90 -8.61
N ALA A 75 15.06 7.83 -9.52
CA ALA A 75 13.69 8.31 -9.78
C ALA A 75 12.79 7.20 -10.36
N GLN A 76 13.30 6.37 -11.26
CA GLN A 76 12.54 5.23 -11.79
C GLN A 76 12.32 4.14 -10.73
N GLU A 77 13.29 3.88 -9.87
CA GLU A 77 13.13 2.94 -8.75
C GLU A 77 12.08 3.42 -7.75
N ALA A 78 12.04 4.72 -7.43
CA ALA A 78 11.00 5.31 -6.60
C ALA A 78 9.61 5.18 -7.25
N ASN A 79 9.51 5.44 -8.56
CA ASN A 79 8.26 5.24 -9.31
C ASN A 79 7.79 3.78 -9.28
N ILE A 80 8.70 2.82 -9.42
CA ILE A 80 8.36 1.39 -9.30
C ILE A 80 7.81 1.08 -7.92
N ALA A 81 8.43 1.58 -6.84
CA ALA A 81 7.97 1.36 -5.47
C ALA A 81 6.55 1.93 -5.24
N GLU A 82 6.24 3.09 -5.79
CA GLU A 82 4.89 3.67 -5.75
C GLU A 82 3.87 2.80 -6.50
N LEU A 83 4.21 2.32 -7.69
CA LEU A 83 3.35 1.45 -8.48
C LEU A 83 3.11 0.10 -7.78
N GLU A 84 4.13 -0.48 -7.15
CA GLU A 84 4.00 -1.71 -6.34
C GLU A 84 3.09 -1.49 -5.13
N ASN A 85 3.16 -0.34 -4.45
CA ASN A 85 2.25 0.01 -3.37
C ASN A 85 0.81 0.15 -3.87
N LYS A 86 0.58 0.80 -5.00
CA LYS A 86 -0.75 0.88 -5.63
C LYS A 86 -1.32 -0.51 -5.96
N ILE A 87 -0.47 -1.43 -6.44
CA ILE A 87 -0.90 -2.83 -6.68
C ILE A 87 -1.34 -3.49 -5.37
N LYS A 88 -0.62 -3.28 -4.27
CA LYS A 88 -0.99 -3.84 -2.96
C LYS A 88 -2.32 -3.25 -2.46
N GLU A 89 -2.51 -1.94 -2.57
CA GLU A 89 -3.77 -1.26 -2.25
C GLU A 89 -4.93 -1.82 -3.09
N THR A 90 -4.75 -1.91 -4.41
CA THR A 90 -5.74 -2.48 -5.33
C THR A 90 -6.10 -3.91 -4.95
N LYS A 91 -5.16 -4.70 -4.48
CA LYS A 91 -5.36 -6.09 -4.02
C LYS A 91 -5.81 -6.21 -2.56
N ASN A 92 -6.01 -5.10 -1.84
CA ASN A 92 -6.25 -5.09 -0.40
C ASN A 92 -5.18 -5.86 0.39
N GLN A 93 -3.90 -5.58 0.10
CA GLN A 93 -2.74 -6.22 0.71
C GLN A 93 -1.86 -5.20 1.42
N LYS A 94 -1.09 -5.66 2.41
CA LYS A 94 -0.06 -4.89 3.13
C LYS A 94 1.18 -5.73 3.35
N ASP A 95 2.34 -5.08 3.52
CA ASP A 95 3.57 -5.77 3.87
C ASP A 95 3.75 -5.82 5.38
N CYS A 96 4.26 -6.93 5.87
CA CYS A 96 4.67 -7.06 7.25
C CYS A 96 5.92 -6.21 7.51
N PRO A 97 5.92 -5.29 8.49
CA PRO A 97 7.09 -4.46 8.79
C PRO A 97 8.28 -5.27 9.27
N SER A 98 8.03 -6.45 9.86
CA SER A 98 9.04 -7.30 10.46
C SER A 98 9.74 -8.23 9.45
N CYS A 99 8.98 -8.92 8.58
CA CYS A 99 9.53 -9.91 7.64
C CYS A 99 9.28 -9.59 6.16
N LYS A 100 8.63 -8.45 5.86
CA LYS A 100 8.30 -7.99 4.51
C LYS A 100 7.35 -8.89 3.72
N GLN A 101 6.79 -9.92 4.35
CA GLN A 101 5.81 -10.78 3.69
C GLN A 101 4.53 -9.99 3.42
N THR A 102 4.02 -10.08 2.19
CA THR A 102 2.74 -9.48 1.80
C THR A 102 1.60 -10.32 2.32
N VAL A 103 0.66 -9.69 3.02
CA VAL A 103 -0.52 -10.32 3.64
C VAL A 103 -1.78 -9.52 3.28
N ALA A 104 -2.96 -10.10 3.49
CA ALA A 104 -4.21 -9.38 3.30
C ALA A 104 -4.32 -8.22 4.31
N LEU A 105 -5.00 -7.14 3.91
CA LEU A 105 -5.08 -5.90 4.69
C LEU A 105 -5.73 -6.11 6.06
N ASP A 106 -6.72 -7.02 6.15
CA ASP A 106 -7.47 -7.38 7.35
C ASP A 106 -6.72 -8.36 8.29
N THR A 107 -5.54 -8.85 7.87
CA THR A 107 -4.74 -9.78 8.66
C THR A 107 -4.28 -9.14 9.98
N LYS A 108 -4.61 -9.78 11.11
CA LYS A 108 -4.26 -9.32 12.46
C LYS A 108 -2.86 -9.79 12.91
N PHE A 109 -2.41 -10.94 12.43
CA PHE A 109 -1.09 -11.49 12.73
C PHE A 109 -0.42 -11.98 11.46
N CYS A 110 0.86 -11.69 11.29
CA CYS A 110 1.63 -12.18 10.15
C CYS A 110 1.81 -13.70 10.23
N PRO A 111 1.39 -14.48 9.21
CA PRO A 111 1.54 -15.93 9.22
C PRO A 111 3.01 -16.37 9.12
N GLY A 112 3.91 -15.51 8.66
CA GLY A 112 5.32 -15.84 8.48
C GLY A 112 6.19 -15.60 9.71
N CYS A 113 5.89 -14.57 10.53
CA CYS A 113 6.73 -14.18 11.67
C CYS A 113 5.97 -13.92 12.96
N GLY A 114 4.63 -14.05 12.98
CA GLY A 114 3.80 -13.79 14.15
C GLY A 114 3.64 -12.32 14.53
N HIS A 115 4.21 -11.38 13.75
CA HIS A 115 4.07 -9.96 14.03
C HIS A 115 2.59 -9.56 14.10
N LYS A 116 2.21 -8.91 15.20
CA LYS A 116 0.86 -8.39 15.41
C LYS A 116 0.75 -7.03 14.69
N PHE A 117 -0.14 -6.94 13.72
CA PHE A 117 -0.49 -5.65 13.15
C PHE A 117 -1.38 -4.91 14.17
N GLU A 118 -0.94 -3.75 14.59
CA GLU A 118 -1.84 -2.85 15.31
C GLU A 118 -2.99 -2.51 14.36
N ALA A 119 -4.22 -2.73 14.81
CA ALA A 119 -5.37 -2.22 14.10
C ALA A 119 -5.10 -0.72 13.95
N ALA A 120 -5.03 -0.22 12.70
CA ALA A 120 -5.13 1.21 12.49
C ALA A 120 -6.33 1.65 13.33
N PRO A 121 -6.21 2.70 14.15
CA PRO A 121 -7.38 3.20 14.85
C PRO A 121 -8.45 3.36 13.79
N ALA A 122 -9.52 2.61 13.90
CA ALA A 122 -10.67 2.74 13.04
C ALA A 122 -10.88 4.24 12.98
N ALA A 123 -10.76 4.85 11.80
CA ALA A 123 -11.07 6.26 11.64
C ALA A 123 -12.40 6.42 12.32
N ALA A 124 -12.37 7.03 13.50
CA ALA A 124 -13.54 7.27 14.28
C ALA A 124 -14.50 7.97 13.32
N ALA A 125 -15.52 7.22 12.90
CA ALA A 125 -16.72 7.87 12.43
C ALA A 125 -17.03 8.81 13.59
N ALA A 126 -16.75 10.10 13.39
CA ALA A 126 -17.17 11.16 14.28
C ALA A 126 -18.71 11.19 14.23
N GLY A 127 -19.29 10.20 14.90
CA GLY A 127 -20.63 10.23 15.41
C GLY A 127 -20.47 10.69 16.87
N ASP A 128 -21.21 11.69 17.23
CA ASP A 128 -21.31 12.36 18.52
C ASP A 128 -21.84 11.36 19.59
N ALA A 129 -21.11 10.27 19.81
CA ALA A 129 -21.42 9.31 20.87
C ALA A 129 -20.77 9.82 22.16
N PRO A 130 -21.53 10.08 23.21
CA PRO A 130 -20.98 10.56 24.47
C PRO A 130 -20.04 9.52 25.05
N ALA A 131 -18.78 9.93 25.34
CA ALA A 131 -17.79 9.10 25.99
C ALA A 131 -17.88 9.19 27.52
N CYS A 132 -17.65 8.07 28.19
CA CYS A 132 -17.63 8.05 29.66
C CYS A 132 -16.48 8.92 30.20
N ALA A 133 -16.80 9.88 31.08
CA ALA A 133 -15.82 10.79 31.66
C ALA A 133 -14.75 10.09 32.53
N SER A 134 -15.02 8.85 32.97
CA SER A 134 -14.13 8.12 33.88
C SER A 134 -13.21 7.13 33.13
N CYS A 135 -13.69 6.44 32.10
CA CYS A 135 -12.92 5.40 31.39
C CYS A 135 -12.85 5.60 29.87
N GLN A 136 -13.44 6.65 29.33
CA GLN A 136 -13.45 7.01 27.90
C GLN A 136 -14.09 5.96 26.97
N ALA A 137 -14.80 4.97 27.51
CA ALA A 137 -15.55 4.03 26.72
C ALA A 137 -16.76 4.72 26.08
N GLU A 138 -17.10 4.34 24.85
CA GLU A 138 -18.29 4.81 24.14
C GLU A 138 -19.54 4.40 24.93
N LEU A 139 -20.45 5.36 25.11
CA LEU A 139 -21.72 5.16 25.80
C LEU A 139 -22.84 5.03 24.79
N GLU A 140 -23.75 4.08 25.00
CA GLU A 140 -24.97 4.04 24.19
C GLU A 140 -25.82 5.28 24.51
N PRO A 141 -26.42 5.91 23.47
CA PRO A 141 -27.37 7.01 23.72
C PRO A 141 -28.49 6.51 24.62
N ASP A 142 -28.74 7.16 25.72
CA ASP A 142 -29.71 6.83 26.80
C ASP A 142 -29.22 5.86 27.89
N SER A 143 -27.96 5.45 27.94
CA SER A 143 -27.44 4.65 29.04
C SER A 143 -27.24 5.48 30.32
N LYS A 144 -27.83 5.04 31.43
CA LYS A 144 -27.68 5.70 32.76
C LYS A 144 -26.37 5.32 33.46
N PHE A 145 -25.72 4.28 33.01
CA PHE A 145 -24.46 3.77 33.58
C PHE A 145 -23.52 3.30 32.45
N CYS A 146 -22.23 3.53 32.64
CA CYS A 146 -21.23 3.01 31.73
C CYS A 146 -21.13 1.48 31.89
N THR A 147 -21.35 0.76 30.81
CA THR A 147 -21.27 -0.73 30.78
C THR A 147 -19.84 -1.26 31.00
N SER A 148 -18.83 -0.42 30.83
CA SER A 148 -17.41 -0.80 30.95
C SER A 148 -16.86 -0.60 32.38
N CYS A 149 -17.25 0.48 33.08
CA CYS A 149 -16.74 0.79 34.43
C CYS A 149 -17.81 0.95 35.52
N GLY A 150 -19.11 0.84 35.18
CA GLY A 150 -20.21 0.95 36.12
C GLY A 150 -20.51 2.37 36.64
N GLN A 151 -19.78 3.39 36.18
CA GLN A 151 -19.97 4.76 36.63
C GLN A 151 -21.28 5.32 36.08
N PRO A 152 -22.08 6.07 36.90
CA PRO A 152 -23.29 6.74 36.43
C PRO A 152 -22.92 7.85 35.44
N VAL A 153 -23.67 7.94 34.35
CA VAL A 153 -23.52 8.99 33.33
C VAL A 153 -24.41 10.15 33.72
N ALA A 154 -23.81 11.30 34.06
CA ALA A 154 -24.56 12.53 34.33
C ALA A 154 -25.13 13.06 33.01
N GLN A 155 -26.46 13.27 32.99
CA GLN A 155 -27.17 13.97 31.91
C GLN A 155 -26.99 15.47 32.03
#